data_f5807dee82b8d58b00c1f91c07132f45
#
_entry.id   f5807dee82b8d58b00c1f91c07132f45
#
_cell.length_a   1.000
_cell.length_b   1.000
_cell.length_c   1.000
_cell.angle_alpha   90.00
_cell.angle_beta   90.00
_cell.angle_gamma   90.00
#
_symmetry.space_group_name_H-M   'P 1'
#
loop_
_entity.id
_entity.type
_entity.pdbx_description
1 polymer ?
#
loop_
_entity_poly.entity_id
_entity_poly.type
_entity_poly.pdbx_seq_one_letter_code
_entity_poly.pdbx_strand_id
1 'polypeptide(L)'
;MSSQKMQWGWVVVFAVTFGFWWEAAGTIFAQSEQVVEVTVKDFKFVAKQGVLRLGFPTVIKVKNEDVQRHDFGTTMFEGLPTQIEKDGVIVYGRGLGGVFLDPKRDAVIRFNMTRPGKHEFRCSIHPNMTGELLLLSAEAV
;
A
#
# COMPACT_ATOMS: atom_id res chain seq x y z
N MET A 1 -67.92 63.70 -5.12
CA MET A 1 -66.51 64.01 -4.81
C MET A 1 -65.91 62.81 -4.04
N SER A 2 -65.31 61.93 -4.77
CA SER A 2 -64.74 60.66 -4.20
C SER A 2 -63.24 60.72 -4.31
N SER A 3 -62.58 60.77 -3.14
CA SER A 3 -61.14 60.77 -3.06
C SER A 3 -60.62 59.32 -3.06
N GLN A 4 -60.02 58.93 -4.13
CA GLN A 4 -59.32 57.66 -4.21
C GLN A 4 -57.94 57.78 -3.60
N LYS A 5 -57.71 57.13 -2.48
CA LYS A 5 -56.37 56.96 -1.88
C LYS A 5 -55.63 55.85 -2.58
N MET A 6 -54.56 56.24 -3.28
CA MET A 6 -53.61 55.31 -3.96
C MET A 6 -52.69 54.71 -2.91
N GLN A 7 -52.85 53.41 -2.61
CA GLN A 7 -51.94 52.69 -1.73
C GLN A 7 -50.76 52.20 -2.55
N TRP A 8 -49.56 52.67 -2.23
CA TRP A 8 -48.33 52.19 -2.79
C TRP A 8 -47.91 50.95 -2.00
N GLY A 9 -48.04 49.77 -2.63
CA GLY A 9 -47.51 48.54 -2.11
C GLY A 9 -46.00 48.47 -2.31
N TRP A 10 -45.28 48.36 -1.23
CA TRP A 10 -43.84 48.10 -1.24
C TRP A 10 -43.61 46.63 -1.56
N VAL A 11 -43.10 46.37 -2.78
CA VAL A 11 -42.64 45.02 -3.14
C VAL A 11 -41.21 44.88 -2.61
N VAL A 12 -41.08 44.09 -1.53
CA VAL A 12 -39.76 43.72 -1.02
C VAL A 12 -39.28 42.51 -1.81
N VAL A 13 -38.33 42.75 -2.69
CA VAL A 13 -37.65 41.69 -3.44
C VAL A 13 -36.57 41.11 -2.54
N PHE A 14 -36.82 39.92 -1.99
CA PHE A 14 -35.78 39.13 -1.34
C PHE A 14 -34.86 38.54 -2.40
N ALA A 15 -33.69 39.14 -2.58
CA ALA A 15 -32.62 38.54 -3.34
C ALA A 15 -32.00 37.38 -2.52
N VAL A 16 -32.40 36.15 -2.84
CA VAL A 16 -31.77 34.96 -2.30
C VAL A 16 -30.45 34.78 -3.03
N THR A 17 -29.36 35.24 -2.40
CA THR A 17 -28.01 34.94 -2.87
C THR A 17 -27.70 33.49 -2.57
N PHE A 18 -27.80 32.63 -3.58
CA PHE A 18 -27.25 31.28 -3.54
C PHE A 18 -25.72 31.41 -3.52
N GLY A 19 -25.15 31.34 -2.31
CA GLY A 19 -23.72 31.17 -2.13
C GLY A 19 -23.30 29.84 -2.70
N PHE A 20 -22.64 29.84 -3.86
CA PHE A 20 -21.92 28.69 -4.39
C PHE A 20 -20.75 28.39 -3.45
N TRP A 21 -20.96 27.45 -2.55
CA TRP A 21 -19.86 26.84 -1.82
C TRP A 21 -19.14 25.92 -2.80
N TRP A 22 -18.05 26.42 -3.34
CA TRP A 22 -17.10 25.60 -4.08
C TRP A 22 -16.39 24.73 -3.07
N GLU A 23 -16.89 23.53 -2.85
CA GLU A 23 -16.12 22.52 -2.14
C GLU A 23 -14.90 22.21 -3.01
N ALA A 24 -13.74 22.71 -2.58
CA ALA A 24 -12.47 22.27 -3.11
C ALA A 24 -12.33 20.79 -2.74
N ALA A 25 -12.74 19.90 -3.62
CA ALA A 25 -12.44 18.49 -3.54
C ALA A 25 -10.90 18.37 -3.58
N GLY A 26 -10.28 18.33 -2.40
CA GLY A 26 -8.87 18.03 -2.27
C GLY A 26 -8.62 16.68 -2.93
N THR A 27 -7.88 16.67 -4.04
CA THR A 27 -7.41 15.44 -4.65
C THR A 27 -6.50 14.75 -3.64
N ILE A 28 -7.02 13.73 -2.97
CA ILE A 28 -6.22 12.84 -2.16
C ILE A 28 -5.32 12.07 -3.14
N PHE A 29 -4.08 12.50 -3.27
CA PHE A 29 -3.08 11.72 -3.96
C PHE A 29 -2.81 10.48 -3.10
N ALA A 30 -3.42 9.37 -3.44
CA ALA A 30 -3.04 8.08 -2.88
C ALA A 30 -1.55 7.87 -3.23
N GLN A 31 -0.70 7.69 -2.21
CA GLN A 31 0.70 7.36 -2.45
C GLN A 31 0.76 6.07 -3.26
N SER A 32 1.47 6.10 -4.39
CA SER A 32 1.64 4.90 -5.21
C SER A 32 2.38 3.82 -4.43
N GLU A 33 1.85 2.61 -4.45
CA GLU A 33 2.51 1.46 -3.84
C GLU A 33 3.83 1.16 -4.55
N GLN A 34 4.85 0.83 -3.78
CA GLN A 34 6.12 0.30 -4.29
C GLN A 34 5.99 -1.21 -4.42
N VAL A 35 6.20 -1.75 -5.60
CA VAL A 35 6.03 -3.19 -5.86
C VAL A 35 7.38 -3.86 -6.03
N VAL A 36 7.57 -4.95 -5.30
CA VAL A 36 8.70 -5.88 -5.41
C VAL A 36 8.16 -7.23 -5.84
N GLU A 37 8.76 -7.82 -6.85
CA GLU A 37 8.47 -9.17 -7.28
C GLU A 37 9.61 -10.10 -6.87
N VAL A 38 9.27 -11.15 -6.12
CA VAL A 38 10.22 -12.19 -5.72
C VAL A 38 9.74 -13.52 -6.27
N THR A 39 10.54 -14.15 -7.11
CA THR A 39 10.25 -15.47 -7.66
C THR A 39 11.19 -16.50 -7.05
N VAL A 40 10.64 -17.59 -6.56
CA VAL A 40 11.39 -18.78 -6.17
C VAL A 40 11.46 -19.71 -7.36
N LYS A 41 12.66 -20.00 -7.83
CA LYS A 41 12.90 -20.87 -8.98
C LYS A 41 14.24 -21.57 -8.86
N ASP A 42 14.28 -22.87 -9.12
CA ASP A 42 15.47 -23.70 -9.07
C ASP A 42 16.25 -23.53 -7.73
N PHE A 43 15.51 -23.53 -6.61
CA PHE A 43 16.04 -23.33 -5.26
C PHE A 43 16.76 -22.00 -5.07
N LYS A 44 16.32 -20.95 -5.76
CA LYS A 44 16.88 -19.59 -5.66
C LYS A 44 15.77 -18.56 -5.58
N PHE A 45 16.05 -17.47 -4.89
CA PHE A 45 15.25 -16.27 -4.97
C PHE A 45 15.75 -15.37 -6.12
N VAL A 46 14.83 -14.93 -6.95
CA VAL A 46 15.04 -13.91 -7.97
C VAL A 46 14.17 -12.72 -7.61
N ALA A 47 14.78 -11.65 -7.14
CA ALA A 47 14.08 -10.41 -6.78
C ALA A 47 14.17 -9.39 -7.90
N LYS A 48 13.05 -8.76 -8.22
CA LYS A 48 12.95 -7.60 -9.10
C LYS A 48 12.40 -6.44 -8.28
N GLN A 49 13.20 -5.41 -8.09
CA GLN A 49 12.80 -4.19 -7.40
C GLN A 49 13.18 -2.96 -8.21
N GLY A 50 12.35 -1.92 -8.13
CA GLY A 50 12.73 -0.56 -8.48
C GLY A 50 13.39 0.14 -7.28
N VAL A 51 13.44 1.46 -7.32
CA VAL A 51 13.87 2.27 -6.16
C VAL A 51 12.81 2.17 -5.08
N LEU A 52 13.20 1.66 -3.91
CA LEU A 52 12.34 1.60 -2.73
C LEU A 52 12.67 2.75 -1.79
N ARG A 53 11.64 3.41 -1.26
CA ARG A 53 11.74 4.59 -0.40
C ARG A 53 11.05 4.36 0.93
N LEU A 54 11.58 5.01 1.97
CA LEU A 54 10.97 5.01 3.31
C LEU A 54 9.58 5.63 3.32
N GLY A 55 8.71 5.07 4.16
CA GLY A 55 7.38 5.62 4.43
C GLY A 55 6.34 5.36 3.34
N PHE A 56 6.72 4.75 2.23
CA PHE A 56 5.78 4.40 1.17
C PHE A 56 5.16 3.01 1.38
N PRO A 57 3.87 2.84 1.06
CA PRO A 57 3.26 1.53 1.03
C PRO A 57 4.04 0.60 0.10
N THR A 58 4.43 -0.55 0.64
CA THR A 58 5.25 -1.53 -0.08
C THR A 58 4.50 -2.84 -0.21
N VAL A 59 4.51 -3.39 -1.41
CA VAL A 59 3.91 -4.67 -1.75
C VAL A 59 4.98 -5.61 -2.25
N ILE A 60 5.19 -6.72 -1.55
CA ILE A 60 6.03 -7.82 -2.02
C ILE A 60 5.12 -8.91 -2.55
N LYS A 61 5.26 -9.22 -3.84
CA LYS A 61 4.60 -10.36 -4.48
C LYS A 61 5.60 -11.50 -4.56
N VAL A 62 5.36 -12.56 -3.79
CA VAL A 62 6.24 -13.75 -3.77
C VAL A 62 5.56 -14.88 -4.51
N LYS A 63 6.23 -15.47 -5.48
CA LYS A 63 5.74 -16.58 -6.28
C LYS A 63 6.68 -17.77 -6.19
N ASN A 64 6.17 -18.93 -5.83
CA ASN A 64 6.92 -20.19 -5.89
C ASN A 64 6.69 -20.88 -7.24
N GLU A 65 7.71 -20.92 -8.09
CA GLU A 65 7.68 -21.61 -9.38
C GLU A 65 8.23 -23.05 -9.31
N ASP A 66 8.78 -23.45 -8.15
CA ASP A 66 9.26 -24.81 -7.96
C ASP A 66 8.14 -25.80 -7.68
N VAL A 67 8.49 -27.07 -7.73
CA VAL A 67 7.61 -28.21 -7.38
C VAL A 67 7.73 -28.59 -5.91
N GLN A 68 8.55 -27.88 -5.15
CA GLN A 68 8.74 -28.05 -3.72
C GLN A 68 8.21 -26.87 -2.94
N ARG A 69 7.95 -27.08 -1.66
CA ARG A 69 7.53 -26.06 -0.73
C ARG A 69 8.73 -25.20 -0.33
N HIS A 70 8.55 -23.90 -0.27
CA HIS A 70 9.50 -22.93 0.22
C HIS A 70 8.83 -21.98 1.22
N ASP A 71 9.61 -21.14 1.87
CA ASP A 71 9.09 -20.00 2.60
C ASP A 71 9.89 -18.73 2.27
N PHE A 72 9.24 -17.61 2.48
CA PHE A 72 9.85 -16.30 2.43
C PHE A 72 9.88 -15.74 3.85
N GLY A 73 11.00 -15.91 4.53
CA GLY A 73 11.20 -15.45 5.91
C GLY A 73 12.10 -14.23 5.96
N THR A 74 11.73 -13.20 6.73
CA THR A 74 12.50 -11.96 6.86
C THR A 74 12.15 -11.21 8.14
N THR A 75 13.09 -10.39 8.62
CA THR A 75 12.86 -9.41 9.71
C THR A 75 12.46 -8.03 9.20
N MET A 76 12.33 -7.86 7.89
CA MET A 76 12.07 -6.58 7.21
C MET A 76 10.84 -5.85 7.76
N PHE A 77 9.77 -6.58 8.04
CA PHE A 77 8.52 -6.05 8.57
C PHE A 77 8.25 -6.43 10.03
N GLU A 78 9.26 -6.89 10.76
CA GLU A 78 9.14 -7.19 12.19
C GLU A 78 8.71 -5.95 12.98
N GLY A 79 7.66 -6.10 13.79
CA GLY A 79 7.07 -5.00 14.55
C GLY A 79 6.20 -4.04 13.75
N LEU A 80 6.14 -4.16 12.43
CA LEU A 80 5.32 -3.33 11.56
C LEU A 80 3.93 -3.95 11.36
N PRO A 81 2.87 -3.11 11.22
CA PRO A 81 1.59 -3.58 10.75
C PRO A 81 1.75 -4.18 9.35
N THR A 82 1.50 -5.47 9.25
CA THR A 82 1.71 -6.23 8.01
C THR A 82 0.48 -7.03 7.67
N GLN A 83 0.14 -7.05 6.39
CA GLN A 83 -0.90 -7.88 5.81
C GLN A 83 -0.25 -8.92 4.90
N ILE A 84 -0.62 -10.19 5.07
CA ILE A 84 -0.23 -11.27 4.17
C ILE A 84 -1.49 -11.89 3.60
N GLU A 85 -1.56 -11.96 2.28
CA GLU A 85 -2.64 -12.62 1.54
C GLU A 85 -2.07 -13.83 0.84
N LYS A 86 -2.67 -15.00 1.09
CA LYS A 86 -2.32 -16.27 0.46
C LYS A 86 -3.57 -17.15 0.32
N ASP A 87 -3.76 -17.76 -0.83
CA ASP A 87 -4.87 -18.69 -1.11
C ASP A 87 -6.26 -18.14 -0.72
N GLY A 88 -6.48 -16.83 -0.89
CA GLY A 88 -7.72 -16.14 -0.53
C GLY A 88 -7.88 -15.83 0.97
N VAL A 89 -6.89 -16.19 1.81
CA VAL A 89 -6.86 -15.87 3.23
C VAL A 89 -5.99 -14.65 3.47
N ILE A 90 -6.49 -13.70 4.26
CA ILE A 90 -5.77 -12.50 4.65
C ILE A 90 -5.49 -12.54 6.14
N VAL A 91 -4.21 -12.39 6.51
CA VAL A 91 -3.73 -12.33 7.88
C VAL A 91 -3.14 -10.95 8.15
N TYR A 92 -3.51 -10.35 9.28
CA TYR A 92 -2.96 -9.09 9.77
C TYR A 92 -2.18 -9.30 11.05
N GLY A 93 -1.02 -8.67 11.19
CA GLY A 93 -0.23 -8.78 12.41
C GLY A 93 0.98 -7.85 12.44
N ARG A 94 1.63 -7.78 13.63
CA ARG A 94 2.91 -7.07 13.84
C ARG A 94 4.09 -8.00 14.07
N GLY A 95 3.83 -9.27 14.33
CA GLY A 95 4.84 -10.30 14.58
C GLY A 95 5.01 -11.28 13.44
N LEU A 96 4.55 -10.91 12.24
CA LEU A 96 4.67 -11.80 11.09
C LEU A 96 6.13 -11.81 10.60
N GLY A 97 6.74 -12.99 10.53
CA GLY A 97 8.12 -13.17 10.09
C GLY A 97 8.27 -13.67 8.66
N GLY A 98 7.15 -13.96 7.98
CA GLY A 98 7.18 -14.48 6.61
C GLY A 98 5.96 -15.31 6.25
N VAL A 99 6.06 -16.02 5.12
CA VAL A 99 4.98 -16.84 4.59
C VAL A 99 5.52 -18.13 3.96
N PHE A 100 4.84 -19.24 4.23
CA PHE A 100 5.08 -20.50 3.52
C PHE A 100 4.36 -20.52 2.18
N LEU A 101 5.05 -21.00 1.16
CA LEU A 101 4.57 -21.08 -0.21
C LEU A 101 4.59 -22.54 -0.68
N ASP A 102 3.43 -23.12 -0.85
CA ASP A 102 3.30 -24.43 -1.46
C ASP A 102 3.74 -24.40 -2.93
N PRO A 103 4.01 -25.54 -3.58
CA PRO A 103 4.40 -25.59 -4.98
C PRO A 103 3.43 -24.82 -5.89
N LYS A 104 3.95 -23.98 -6.77
CA LYS A 104 3.17 -23.21 -7.76
C LYS A 104 2.16 -22.22 -7.14
N ARG A 105 2.35 -21.84 -5.87
CA ARG A 105 1.52 -20.85 -5.17
C ARG A 105 2.24 -19.52 -5.03
N ASP A 106 1.46 -18.49 -4.76
CA ASP A 106 1.93 -17.13 -4.52
C ASP A 106 1.36 -16.55 -3.24
N ALA A 107 1.96 -15.48 -2.80
CA ALA A 107 1.47 -14.66 -1.69
C ALA A 107 1.78 -13.19 -1.95
N VAL A 108 0.98 -12.32 -1.35
CA VAL A 108 1.16 -10.87 -1.40
C VAL A 108 1.33 -10.35 0.02
N ILE A 109 2.41 -9.63 0.26
CA ILE A 109 2.75 -9.04 1.56
C ILE A 109 2.68 -7.53 1.44
N ARG A 110 1.90 -6.85 2.29
CA ARG A 110 1.73 -5.39 2.30
C ARG A 110 2.13 -4.83 3.65
N PHE A 111 2.98 -3.82 3.64
CA PHE A 111 3.45 -3.11 4.83
C PHE A 111 4.06 -1.76 4.43
N ASN A 112 4.39 -0.92 5.39
CA ASN A 112 5.13 0.32 5.14
C ASN A 112 6.58 0.14 5.56
N MET A 113 7.50 0.33 4.65
CA MET A 113 8.93 0.27 4.96
C MET A 113 9.37 1.46 5.81
N THR A 114 10.04 1.18 6.94
CA THR A 114 10.45 2.22 7.90
C THR A 114 11.95 2.22 8.20
N ARG A 115 12.68 1.21 7.75
CA ARG A 115 14.12 1.05 8.04
C ARG A 115 14.90 1.05 6.73
N PRO A 116 15.85 2.00 6.52
CA PRO A 116 16.70 1.99 5.34
C PRO A 116 17.76 0.89 5.40
N GLY A 117 18.39 0.62 4.29
CA GLY A 117 19.50 -0.33 4.19
C GLY A 117 19.13 -1.61 3.48
N LYS A 118 19.96 -2.62 3.70
CA LYS A 118 19.76 -3.95 3.13
C LYS A 118 18.87 -4.80 4.02
N HIS A 119 17.90 -5.45 3.43
CA HIS A 119 16.97 -6.35 4.10
C HIS A 119 17.09 -7.73 3.50
N GLU A 120 17.61 -8.65 4.28
CA GLU A 120 17.75 -10.05 3.90
C GLU A 120 16.42 -10.80 4.05
N PHE A 121 16.19 -11.73 3.16
CA PHE A 121 15.16 -12.75 3.26
C PHE A 121 15.75 -14.11 2.90
N ARG A 122 15.16 -15.16 3.45
CA ARG A 122 15.66 -16.54 3.32
C ARG A 122 14.54 -17.56 3.38
N CYS A 123 14.83 -18.76 2.89
CA CYS A 123 14.00 -19.93 3.11
C CYS A 123 14.51 -20.69 4.33
N SER A 124 13.63 -20.95 5.30
CA SER A 124 14.01 -21.71 6.50
C SER A 124 14.21 -23.19 6.24
N ILE A 125 13.57 -23.72 5.20
CA ILE A 125 13.64 -25.12 4.78
C ILE A 125 14.94 -25.41 3.99
N HIS A 126 15.45 -24.40 3.28
CA HIS A 126 16.63 -24.51 2.42
C HIS A 126 17.64 -23.42 2.77
N PRO A 127 18.60 -23.69 3.70
CA PRO A 127 19.48 -22.68 4.30
C PRO A 127 20.32 -21.86 3.31
N ASN A 128 20.60 -22.40 2.13
CA ASN A 128 21.40 -21.71 1.11
C ASN A 128 20.58 -20.77 0.21
N MET A 129 19.26 -20.73 0.41
CA MET A 129 18.36 -19.85 -0.31
C MET A 129 18.23 -18.53 0.43
N THR A 130 18.96 -17.53 -0.02
CA THR A 130 18.90 -16.15 0.50
C THR A 130 18.73 -15.16 -0.63
N GLY A 131 18.21 -13.98 -0.28
CA GLY A 131 18.11 -12.82 -1.16
C GLY A 131 18.10 -11.55 -0.34
N GLU A 132 18.24 -10.41 -1.00
CA GLU A 132 18.23 -9.10 -0.34
C GLU A 132 17.41 -8.08 -1.13
N LEU A 133 16.84 -7.11 -0.41
CA LEU A 133 16.24 -5.90 -0.95
C LEU A 133 17.00 -4.70 -0.41
N LEU A 134 17.18 -3.67 -1.23
CA LEU A 134 17.80 -2.41 -0.85
C LEU A 134 16.75 -1.31 -0.76
N LEU A 135 16.61 -0.73 0.43
CA LEU A 135 15.79 0.43 0.70
C LEU A 135 16.65 1.67 0.88
N LEU A 136 16.44 2.67 0.04
CA LEU A 136 17.15 3.94 0.13
C LEU A 136 16.53 4.84 1.20
N SER A 137 17.39 5.61 1.90
CA SER A 137 16.92 6.72 2.73
C SER A 137 16.31 7.83 1.86
N ALA A 138 15.43 8.64 2.44
CA ALA A 138 14.80 9.75 1.74
C ALA A 138 15.80 10.81 1.23
N GLU A 139 17.00 10.84 1.82
CA GLU A 139 18.08 11.79 1.47
C GLU A 139 18.95 11.32 0.29
N ALA A 140 18.78 10.08 -0.18
CA ALA A 140 19.60 9.48 -1.23
C ALA A 140 18.97 9.59 -2.64
N VAL A 141 18.01 10.52 -2.84
CA VAL A 141 17.29 10.69 -4.12
C VAL A 141 17.37 12.13 -4.57
#